data_2ed1b3fe0c21760c02a3eaed8c646042
#
_entry.id   2ed1b3fe0c21760c02a3eaed8c646042
#
_cell.length_a   1.000
_cell.length_b   1.000
_cell.length_c   1.000
_cell.angle_alpha   90.00
_cell.angle_beta   90.00
_cell.angle_gamma   90.00
#
_symmetry.space_group_name_H-M   'P 1'
#
loop_
_entity.id
_entity.type
_entity.pdbx_description
1 polymer ?
#
loop_
_entity_poly.entity_id
_entity_poly.type
_entity_poly.pdbx_seq_one_letter_code
_entity_poly.pdbx_strand_id
1 'polypeptide(L)'
;MRFVLTDEQRDFAAALDKLLGASDTVTVARAWAEGDTGPGLELWQRLAEQGLTMLATEATPVEVVVAFEALGRHAVPGPWVESAAHLPVLLGREIDGIGTIGTPLALDADLADEVYLLDGDSVRSATVDGPSERASVDPTRRLFTLTAGDPVTSERVACAWDTAVLAASAQLLGLGERLLAESVAYVKQRRQFGREIGSYQAIKHALADVRIALDFARPMVHGAALEAVPASAAKVMAGDAAYLASRTALQVHGAIGYTRELDLSLWMLKTRALLGAWGTPAAHRARVLESL
;
A
#
# COMPACT_ATOMS: atom_id res chain seq x y z
N MET A 1 25.86 -6.35 -3.41
CA MET A 1 24.45 -6.71 -3.59
C MET A 1 23.88 -5.82 -4.70
N ARG A 2 23.18 -6.36 -5.70
CA ARG A 2 22.59 -5.54 -6.78
C ARG A 2 21.08 -5.51 -6.57
N PHE A 3 20.52 -4.32 -6.31
CA PHE A 3 19.07 -4.08 -6.21
C PHE A 3 18.45 -3.82 -7.60
N VAL A 4 18.84 -4.64 -8.58
CA VAL A 4 18.37 -4.50 -9.96
C VAL A 4 17.46 -5.67 -10.26
N LEU A 5 16.25 -5.37 -10.71
CA LEU A 5 15.29 -6.39 -11.14
C LEU A 5 15.84 -7.22 -12.29
N THR A 6 15.52 -8.51 -12.34
CA THR A 6 15.74 -9.38 -13.49
C THR A 6 14.88 -8.94 -14.67
N ASP A 7 15.13 -9.47 -15.86
CA ASP A 7 14.30 -9.18 -17.05
C ASP A 7 12.85 -9.64 -16.80
N GLU A 8 12.65 -10.83 -16.23
CA GLU A 8 11.33 -11.38 -15.89
C GLU A 8 10.58 -10.50 -14.88
N GLN A 9 11.27 -9.99 -13.85
CA GLN A 9 10.68 -9.07 -12.88
C GLN A 9 10.30 -7.73 -13.50
N ARG A 10 11.09 -7.23 -14.47
CA ARG A 10 10.75 -6.03 -15.23
C ARG A 10 9.55 -6.25 -16.13
N ASP A 11 9.47 -7.40 -16.80
CA ASP A 11 8.35 -7.77 -17.66
C ASP A 11 7.06 -7.92 -16.83
N PHE A 12 7.15 -8.54 -15.65
CA PHE A 12 6.05 -8.63 -14.70
C PHE A 12 5.57 -7.25 -14.23
N ALA A 13 6.50 -6.36 -13.84
CA ALA A 13 6.15 -4.98 -13.47
C ALA A 13 5.45 -4.23 -14.61
N ALA A 14 5.95 -4.36 -15.84
CA ALA A 14 5.36 -3.71 -17.02
C ALA A 14 3.98 -4.29 -17.35
N ALA A 15 3.77 -5.60 -17.22
CA ALA A 15 2.48 -6.24 -17.43
C ALA A 15 1.43 -5.76 -16.42
N LEU A 16 1.79 -5.67 -15.13
CA LEU A 16 0.91 -5.15 -14.09
C LEU A 16 0.57 -3.68 -14.30
N ASP A 17 1.55 -2.84 -14.59
CA ASP A 17 1.33 -1.42 -14.86
C ASP A 17 0.40 -1.21 -16.06
N LYS A 18 0.56 -2.03 -17.12
CA LYS A 18 -0.32 -2.01 -18.29
C LYS A 18 -1.76 -2.43 -17.95
N LEU A 19 -1.93 -3.52 -17.19
CA LEU A 19 -3.23 -4.01 -16.76
C LEU A 19 -3.95 -2.96 -15.90
N LEU A 20 -3.27 -2.45 -14.87
CA LEU A 20 -3.81 -1.47 -13.94
C LEU A 20 -4.09 -0.12 -14.62
N GLY A 21 -3.21 0.31 -15.52
CA GLY A 21 -3.41 1.53 -16.32
C GLY A 21 -4.62 1.47 -17.25
N ALA A 22 -4.97 0.26 -17.74
CA ALA A 22 -6.16 0.02 -18.57
C ALA A 22 -7.45 -0.18 -17.75
N SER A 23 -7.37 -0.26 -16.42
CA SER A 23 -8.50 -0.65 -15.54
C SER A 23 -9.25 0.53 -14.94
N ASP A 24 -8.92 1.78 -15.30
CA ASP A 24 -9.49 3.00 -14.71
C ASP A 24 -9.61 2.92 -13.18
N THR A 25 -8.48 2.68 -12.52
CA THR A 25 -8.42 2.44 -11.09
C THR A 25 -8.93 3.62 -10.24
N VAL A 26 -8.98 4.82 -10.81
CA VAL A 26 -9.58 6.00 -10.17
C VAL A 26 -11.08 5.82 -10.01
N THR A 27 -11.79 5.47 -11.08
CA THR A 27 -13.23 5.19 -11.03
C THR A 27 -13.53 4.01 -10.13
N VAL A 28 -12.72 2.94 -10.18
CA VAL A 28 -12.83 1.78 -9.27
C VAL A 28 -12.67 2.21 -7.80
N ALA A 29 -11.65 3.01 -7.47
CA ALA A 29 -11.42 3.45 -6.10
C ALA A 29 -12.53 4.40 -5.59
N ARG A 30 -13.09 5.26 -6.45
CA ARG A 30 -14.22 6.13 -6.09
C ARG A 30 -15.49 5.32 -5.84
N ALA A 31 -15.84 4.38 -6.71
CA ALA A 31 -16.97 3.47 -6.53
C ALA A 31 -16.85 2.70 -5.20
N TRP A 32 -15.67 2.14 -4.92
CA TRP A 32 -15.38 1.43 -3.67
C TRP A 32 -15.58 2.33 -2.44
N ALA A 33 -15.12 3.58 -2.50
CA ALA A 33 -15.27 4.55 -1.41
C ALA A 33 -16.75 4.96 -1.17
N GLU A 34 -17.61 4.82 -2.18
CA GLU A 34 -19.06 5.08 -2.11
C GLU A 34 -19.87 3.81 -1.76
N GLY A 35 -19.20 2.68 -1.56
CA GLY A 35 -19.82 1.40 -1.20
C GLY A 35 -20.22 0.54 -2.39
N ASP A 36 -20.01 0.99 -3.63
CA ASP A 36 -20.11 0.15 -4.82
C ASP A 36 -18.80 -0.62 -5.02
N THR A 37 -18.76 -1.83 -4.49
CA THR A 37 -17.57 -2.68 -4.51
C THR A 37 -17.47 -3.55 -5.78
N GLY A 38 -18.52 -3.60 -6.61
CA GLY A 38 -18.57 -4.44 -7.81
C GLY A 38 -17.37 -4.26 -8.75
N PRO A 39 -17.05 -3.04 -9.22
CA PRO A 39 -15.90 -2.81 -10.11
C PRO A 39 -14.55 -3.20 -9.47
N GLY A 40 -14.43 -3.03 -8.15
CA GLY A 40 -13.23 -3.43 -7.41
C GLY A 40 -13.08 -4.95 -7.30
N LEU A 41 -14.16 -5.69 -7.11
CA LEU A 41 -14.16 -7.15 -7.09
C LEU A 41 -13.85 -7.74 -8.47
N GLU A 42 -14.34 -7.13 -9.55
CA GLU A 42 -13.95 -7.52 -10.92
C GLU A 42 -12.43 -7.30 -11.15
N LEU A 43 -11.89 -6.18 -10.68
CA LEU A 43 -10.45 -5.94 -10.74
C LEU A 43 -9.67 -6.94 -9.88
N TRP A 44 -10.18 -7.28 -8.69
CA TRP A 44 -9.62 -8.31 -7.81
C TRP A 44 -9.47 -9.65 -8.53
N GLN A 45 -10.55 -10.12 -9.15
CA GLN A 45 -10.54 -11.40 -9.89
C GLN A 45 -9.50 -11.40 -11.01
N ARG A 46 -9.43 -10.31 -11.80
CA ARG A 46 -8.44 -10.17 -12.88
C ARG A 46 -7.00 -10.20 -12.37
N LEU A 47 -6.73 -9.61 -11.20
CA LEU A 47 -5.40 -9.62 -10.59
C LEU A 47 -5.09 -10.99 -9.96
N ALA A 48 -6.08 -11.66 -9.39
CA ALA A 48 -5.94 -13.04 -8.89
C ALA A 48 -5.63 -14.02 -10.04
N GLU A 49 -6.28 -13.89 -11.19
CA GLU A 49 -5.95 -14.66 -12.42
C GLU A 49 -4.51 -14.42 -12.91
N GLN A 50 -3.90 -13.29 -12.60
CA GLN A 50 -2.48 -13.01 -12.85
C GLN A 50 -1.56 -13.53 -11.74
N GLY A 51 -2.10 -14.25 -10.75
CA GLY A 51 -1.34 -14.87 -9.67
C GLY A 51 -0.97 -13.94 -8.51
N LEU A 52 -1.57 -12.73 -8.39
CA LEU A 52 -1.20 -11.81 -7.32
C LEU A 52 -1.48 -12.35 -5.92
N THR A 53 -2.53 -13.16 -5.76
CA THR A 53 -2.89 -13.78 -4.49
C THR A 53 -1.93 -14.89 -4.06
N MET A 54 -1.14 -15.44 -4.99
CA MET A 54 -0.21 -16.55 -4.79
C MET A 54 1.24 -16.09 -4.55
N LEU A 55 1.55 -14.80 -4.77
CA LEU A 55 2.93 -14.30 -4.78
C LEU A 55 3.70 -14.57 -3.48
N ALA A 56 3.04 -14.47 -2.33
CA ALA A 56 3.71 -14.67 -1.04
C ALA A 56 4.05 -16.14 -0.73
N THR A 57 3.47 -17.10 -1.46
CA THR A 57 3.70 -18.55 -1.30
C THR A 57 4.49 -19.15 -2.43
N GLU A 58 4.38 -18.63 -3.66
CA GLU A 58 4.95 -19.25 -4.85
C GLU A 58 6.09 -18.44 -5.51
N ALA A 59 6.21 -17.14 -5.17
CA ALA A 59 7.23 -16.27 -5.73
C ALA A 59 8.27 -15.83 -4.68
N THR A 60 9.27 -15.07 -5.10
CA THR A 60 10.22 -14.47 -4.15
C THR A 60 9.65 -13.17 -3.55
N PRO A 61 10.16 -12.71 -2.39
CA PRO A 61 9.72 -11.42 -1.82
C PRO A 61 9.94 -10.22 -2.75
N VAL A 62 10.79 -10.34 -3.77
CA VAL A 62 11.01 -9.26 -4.76
C VAL A 62 9.78 -9.09 -5.66
N GLU A 63 9.15 -10.18 -6.11
CA GLU A 63 7.90 -10.11 -6.89
C GLU A 63 6.75 -9.54 -6.04
N VAL A 64 6.71 -9.85 -4.74
CA VAL A 64 5.77 -9.21 -3.80
C VAL A 64 6.00 -7.69 -3.80
N VAL A 65 7.25 -7.21 -3.68
CA VAL A 65 7.57 -5.78 -3.75
C VAL A 65 7.10 -5.17 -5.06
N VAL A 66 7.39 -5.81 -6.19
CA VAL A 66 7.00 -5.32 -7.53
C VAL A 66 5.48 -5.17 -7.64
N ALA A 67 4.73 -6.19 -7.23
CA ALA A 67 3.27 -6.17 -7.28
C ALA A 67 2.67 -5.09 -6.37
N PHE A 68 3.12 -5.02 -5.13
CA PHE A 68 2.57 -4.05 -4.18
C PHE A 68 2.99 -2.61 -4.50
N GLU A 69 4.14 -2.37 -5.11
CA GLU A 69 4.48 -1.06 -5.66
C GLU A 69 3.51 -0.65 -6.77
N ALA A 70 3.15 -1.56 -7.68
CA ALA A 70 2.16 -1.31 -8.72
C ALA A 70 0.76 -1.03 -8.12
N LEU A 71 0.30 -1.84 -7.14
CA LEU A 71 -0.97 -1.59 -6.44
C LEU A 71 -1.00 -0.21 -5.77
N GLY A 72 0.11 0.22 -5.18
CA GLY A 72 0.25 1.56 -4.60
C GLY A 72 0.22 2.66 -5.65
N ARG A 73 0.96 2.50 -6.76
CA ARG A 73 1.02 3.47 -7.87
C ARG A 73 -0.36 3.73 -8.47
N HIS A 74 -1.22 2.73 -8.48
CA HIS A 74 -2.58 2.80 -9.02
C HIS A 74 -3.67 2.96 -7.94
N ALA A 75 -3.32 3.15 -6.67
CA ALA A 75 -4.23 3.32 -5.54
C ALA A 75 -5.33 2.24 -5.46
N VAL A 76 -5.01 1.00 -5.84
CA VAL A 76 -5.98 -0.11 -5.90
C VAL A 76 -6.64 -0.32 -4.53
N PRO A 77 -7.99 -0.38 -4.43
CA PRO A 77 -8.69 -0.65 -3.19
C PRO A 77 -8.67 -2.14 -2.82
N GLY A 78 -9.08 -2.46 -1.60
CA GLY A 78 -9.21 -3.83 -1.10
C GLY A 78 -8.09 -4.25 -0.14
N PRO A 79 -8.27 -5.40 0.56
CA PRO A 79 -7.38 -5.89 1.61
C PRO A 79 -6.19 -6.70 1.05
N TRP A 80 -5.46 -6.13 0.08
CA TRP A 80 -4.38 -6.81 -0.63
C TRP A 80 -3.22 -7.24 0.28
N VAL A 81 -2.82 -6.39 1.25
CA VAL A 81 -1.73 -6.75 2.18
C VAL A 81 -2.14 -7.91 3.07
N GLU A 82 -3.36 -7.88 3.54
CA GLU A 82 -3.97 -8.91 4.37
C GLU A 82 -4.09 -10.23 3.60
N SER A 83 -4.71 -10.19 2.43
CA SER A 83 -5.12 -11.36 1.65
C SER A 83 -4.00 -12.00 0.84
N ALA A 84 -3.11 -11.20 0.24
CA ALA A 84 -2.10 -11.69 -0.70
C ALA A 84 -0.66 -11.69 -0.14
N ALA A 85 -0.42 -11.07 1.03
CA ALA A 85 0.90 -11.06 1.65
C ALA A 85 0.90 -11.68 3.05
N HIS A 86 0.02 -11.24 3.95
CA HIS A 86 0.05 -11.65 5.35
C HIS A 86 -0.53 -13.06 5.56
N LEU A 87 -1.81 -13.26 5.23
CA LEU A 87 -2.54 -14.50 5.53
C LEU A 87 -1.96 -15.73 4.85
N PRO A 88 -1.51 -15.69 3.58
CA PRO A 88 -0.91 -16.87 2.95
C PRO A 88 0.35 -17.35 3.69
N VAL A 89 1.19 -16.42 4.16
CA VAL A 89 2.38 -16.76 4.97
C VAL A 89 1.97 -17.25 6.35
N LEU A 90 1.02 -16.57 7.01
CA LEU A 90 0.54 -16.92 8.34
C LEU A 90 -0.01 -18.35 8.39
N LEU A 91 -0.86 -18.69 7.42
CA LEU A 91 -1.57 -19.98 7.40
C LEU A 91 -0.80 -21.08 6.66
N GLY A 92 0.24 -20.71 5.89
CA GLY A 92 1.02 -21.64 5.07
C GLY A 92 0.23 -22.23 3.91
N ARG A 93 -0.78 -21.50 3.42
CA ARG A 93 -1.62 -21.87 2.28
C ARG A 93 -2.18 -20.61 1.61
N GLU A 94 -2.66 -20.76 0.42
CA GLU A 94 -3.43 -19.72 -0.25
C GLU A 94 -4.78 -19.48 0.45
N ILE A 95 -5.30 -18.28 0.24
CA ILE A 95 -6.64 -17.88 0.67
C ILE A 95 -7.61 -18.15 -0.47
N ASP A 96 -8.69 -18.85 -0.17
CA ASP A 96 -9.77 -19.05 -1.12
C ASP A 96 -10.66 -17.79 -1.12
N GLY A 97 -10.56 -17.00 -2.19
CA GLY A 97 -11.24 -15.72 -2.29
C GLY A 97 -10.50 -14.56 -1.64
N ILE A 98 -11.17 -13.80 -0.78
CA ILE A 98 -10.66 -12.63 -0.09
C ILE A 98 -10.47 -12.94 1.39
N GLY A 99 -9.29 -12.70 1.91
CA GLY A 99 -8.98 -12.81 3.33
C GLY A 99 -8.69 -11.45 3.96
N THR A 100 -9.04 -11.31 5.23
CA THR A 100 -8.64 -10.13 6.01
C THR A 100 -8.30 -10.49 7.44
N ILE A 101 -7.49 -9.65 8.07
CA ILE A 101 -7.12 -9.79 9.48
C ILE A 101 -7.11 -8.42 10.16
N GLY A 102 -7.66 -8.36 11.35
CA GLY A 102 -7.75 -7.13 12.15
C GLY A 102 -6.87 -7.13 13.39
N THR A 103 -6.49 -5.93 13.85
CA THR A 103 -5.78 -5.65 15.10
C THR A 103 -6.23 -4.32 15.73
N PRO A 104 -7.40 -4.13 16.29
CA PRO A 104 -8.63 -4.92 16.31
C PRO A 104 -9.57 -4.70 15.13
N LEU A 105 -9.25 -3.77 14.20
CA LEU A 105 -10.08 -3.44 13.04
C LEU A 105 -9.57 -4.16 11.80
N ALA A 106 -10.47 -4.82 11.08
CA ALA A 106 -10.16 -5.47 9.80
C ALA A 106 -10.62 -4.64 8.62
N LEU A 107 -9.84 -4.66 7.56
CA LEU A 107 -10.11 -3.97 6.31
C LEU A 107 -11.07 -4.78 5.44
N ASP A 108 -12.14 -4.13 4.95
CA ASP A 108 -13.13 -4.71 4.02
C ASP A 108 -13.67 -6.10 4.47
N ALA A 109 -13.84 -6.30 5.78
CA ALA A 109 -14.18 -7.59 6.36
C ALA A 109 -15.60 -8.08 6.01
N ASP A 110 -16.47 -7.19 5.54
CA ASP A 110 -17.79 -7.52 5.02
C ASP A 110 -17.77 -8.21 3.64
N LEU A 111 -16.62 -8.12 2.94
CA LEU A 111 -16.39 -8.74 1.64
C LEU A 111 -15.49 -9.98 1.72
N ALA A 112 -14.92 -10.23 2.90
CA ALA A 112 -13.94 -11.30 3.07
C ALA A 112 -14.60 -12.65 3.29
N ASP A 113 -14.10 -13.68 2.59
CA ASP A 113 -14.48 -15.08 2.76
C ASP A 113 -13.85 -15.67 4.03
N GLU A 114 -12.64 -15.19 4.38
CA GLU A 114 -11.92 -15.60 5.58
C GLU A 114 -11.53 -14.37 6.42
N VAL A 115 -11.95 -14.36 7.69
CA VAL A 115 -11.69 -13.24 8.61
C VAL A 115 -10.94 -13.73 9.84
N TYR A 116 -9.89 -13.02 10.22
CA TYR A 116 -9.05 -13.35 11.37
C TYR A 116 -8.83 -12.13 12.28
N LEU A 117 -8.55 -12.42 13.54
CA LEU A 117 -8.14 -11.43 14.54
C LEU A 117 -6.75 -11.80 15.05
N LEU A 118 -5.84 -10.82 15.05
CA LEU A 118 -4.51 -10.91 15.65
C LEU A 118 -4.50 -10.09 16.95
N ASP A 119 -4.21 -10.76 18.07
CA ASP A 119 -4.04 -10.14 19.39
C ASP A 119 -2.68 -10.57 19.97
N GLY A 120 -1.70 -9.67 19.88
CA GLY A 120 -0.30 -10.02 20.12
C GLY A 120 0.17 -11.11 19.15
N ASP A 121 0.62 -12.25 19.69
CA ASP A 121 1.02 -13.42 18.91
C ASP A 121 -0.11 -14.46 18.75
N SER A 122 -1.31 -14.16 19.27
CA SER A 122 -2.46 -15.04 19.20
C SER A 122 -3.29 -14.73 17.96
N VAL A 123 -3.55 -15.76 17.16
CA VAL A 123 -4.42 -15.68 15.97
C VAL A 123 -5.72 -16.42 16.26
N ARG A 124 -6.84 -15.84 15.88
CA ARG A 124 -8.18 -16.46 16.01
C ARG A 124 -8.94 -16.27 14.70
N SER A 125 -9.82 -17.22 14.36
CA SER A 125 -10.87 -16.92 13.39
C SER A 125 -11.75 -15.80 13.94
N ALA A 126 -12.42 -15.06 13.09
CA ALA A 126 -13.27 -13.96 13.53
C ALA A 126 -14.50 -13.80 12.63
N THR A 127 -15.47 -13.07 13.14
CA THR A 127 -16.67 -12.66 12.39
C THR A 127 -16.85 -11.15 12.52
N VAL A 128 -17.51 -10.54 11.56
CA VAL A 128 -17.85 -9.11 11.60
C VAL A 128 -18.98 -8.86 12.59
N ASP A 129 -18.80 -7.89 13.47
CA ASP A 129 -19.83 -7.46 14.41
C ASP A 129 -20.87 -6.59 13.70
N GLY A 130 -22.05 -7.08 13.35
CA GLY A 130 -23.19 -6.29 12.87
C GLY A 130 -22.80 -5.09 11.97
N PRO A 131 -23.53 -3.95 12.03
CA PRO A 131 -23.16 -2.73 11.30
C PRO A 131 -22.03 -1.98 12.04
N SER A 132 -20.81 -2.49 11.93
CA SER A 132 -19.65 -2.08 12.71
C SER A 132 -18.59 -1.30 11.91
N GLU A 133 -18.97 -0.83 10.71
CA GLU A 133 -18.04 -0.03 9.90
C GLU A 133 -17.55 1.21 10.67
N ARG A 134 -16.25 1.45 10.61
CA ARG A 134 -15.58 2.60 11.23
C ARG A 134 -14.99 3.48 10.15
N ALA A 135 -15.15 4.79 10.30
CA ALA A 135 -14.60 5.75 9.37
C ALA A 135 -13.06 5.70 9.35
N SER A 136 -12.49 5.62 8.15
CA SER A 136 -11.07 5.74 7.91
C SER A 136 -10.76 7.11 7.28
N VAL A 137 -9.52 7.58 7.42
CA VAL A 137 -9.04 8.75 6.71
C VAL A 137 -9.03 8.52 5.19
N ASP A 138 -8.74 7.29 4.75
CA ASP A 138 -8.88 6.84 3.37
C ASP A 138 -10.25 6.18 3.21
N PRO A 139 -11.18 6.77 2.44
CA PRO A 139 -12.51 6.22 2.26
C PRO A 139 -12.53 4.90 1.48
N THR A 140 -11.43 4.55 0.78
CA THR A 140 -11.27 3.24 0.13
C THR A 140 -10.83 2.14 1.09
N ARG A 141 -10.68 2.43 2.39
CA ARG A 141 -10.30 1.48 3.45
C ARG A 141 -11.43 1.40 4.47
N ARG A 142 -12.40 0.56 4.21
CA ARG A 142 -13.55 0.33 5.07
C ARG A 142 -13.13 -0.59 6.22
N LEU A 143 -13.27 -0.12 7.46
CA LEU A 143 -12.78 -0.79 8.66
C LEU A 143 -13.93 -1.33 9.49
N PHE A 144 -13.81 -2.56 9.95
CA PHE A 144 -14.86 -3.27 10.70
C PHE A 144 -14.33 -3.78 12.04
N THR A 145 -15.16 -3.71 13.08
CA THR A 145 -14.89 -4.39 14.34
C THR A 145 -15.19 -5.87 14.23
N LEU A 146 -14.44 -6.68 14.97
CA LEU A 146 -14.50 -8.13 14.91
C LEU A 146 -14.87 -8.73 16.24
N THR A 147 -15.62 -9.83 16.19
CA THR A 147 -15.78 -10.78 17.30
C THR A 147 -14.85 -11.97 17.10
N ALA A 148 -14.03 -12.27 18.11
CA ALA A 148 -13.10 -13.39 18.10
C ALA A 148 -13.82 -14.74 18.12
N GLY A 149 -13.43 -15.64 17.23
CA GLY A 149 -13.86 -17.03 17.17
C GLY A 149 -12.81 -18.00 17.78
N ASP A 150 -12.61 -19.12 17.11
CA ASP A 150 -11.71 -20.19 17.56
C ASP A 150 -10.22 -19.84 17.39
N PRO A 151 -9.35 -20.34 18.28
CA PRO A 151 -7.92 -20.19 18.13
C PRO A 151 -7.38 -20.83 16.84
N VAL A 152 -6.45 -20.16 16.18
CA VAL A 152 -5.70 -20.66 15.03
C VAL A 152 -4.23 -20.73 15.41
N THR A 153 -3.67 -21.93 15.37
CA THR A 153 -2.25 -22.12 15.69
C THR A 153 -1.39 -21.80 14.48
N SER A 154 -0.41 -20.92 14.66
CA SER A 154 0.60 -20.63 13.66
C SER A 154 1.93 -20.28 14.34
N GLU A 155 3.01 -20.88 13.85
CA GLU A 155 4.39 -20.51 14.24
C GLU A 155 4.97 -19.41 13.35
N ARG A 156 4.19 -18.90 12.39
CA ARG A 156 4.63 -17.97 11.35
C ARG A 156 4.23 -16.52 11.58
N VAL A 157 3.70 -16.17 12.76
CA VAL A 157 3.15 -14.82 13.06
C VAL A 157 4.17 -13.73 12.76
N ALA A 158 5.41 -13.88 13.23
CA ALA A 158 6.47 -12.89 13.02
C ALA A 158 6.85 -12.74 11.52
N CYS A 159 7.02 -13.86 10.82
CA CYS A 159 7.36 -13.86 9.39
C CYS A 159 6.23 -13.26 8.54
N ALA A 160 4.98 -13.63 8.82
CA ALA A 160 3.80 -13.07 8.17
C ALA A 160 3.68 -11.56 8.40
N TRP A 161 3.96 -11.10 9.63
CA TRP A 161 3.99 -9.68 9.94
C TRP A 161 5.05 -8.93 9.12
N ASP A 162 6.27 -9.45 9.04
CA ASP A 162 7.34 -8.80 8.28
C ASP A 162 7.04 -8.79 6.76
N THR A 163 6.38 -9.83 6.23
CA THR A 163 5.89 -9.85 4.84
C THR A 163 4.82 -8.78 4.60
N ALA A 164 3.88 -8.61 5.52
CA ALA A 164 2.87 -7.55 5.43
C ALA A 164 3.51 -6.16 5.52
N VAL A 165 4.49 -5.95 6.40
CA VAL A 165 5.25 -4.70 6.52
C VAL A 165 6.01 -4.40 5.23
N LEU A 166 6.62 -5.41 4.60
CA LEU A 166 7.30 -5.28 3.31
C LEU A 166 6.32 -4.87 2.20
N ALA A 167 5.18 -5.55 2.09
CA ALA A 167 4.13 -5.25 1.12
C ALA A 167 3.57 -3.82 1.30
N ALA A 168 3.28 -3.42 2.53
CA ALA A 168 2.84 -2.06 2.84
C ALA A 168 3.91 -1.00 2.52
N SER A 169 5.19 -1.33 2.70
CA SER A 169 6.32 -0.45 2.33
C SER A 169 6.40 -0.26 0.82
N ALA A 170 6.21 -1.33 0.05
CA ALA A 170 6.16 -1.28 -1.40
C ALA A 170 4.96 -0.45 -1.91
N GLN A 171 3.77 -0.61 -1.29
CA GLN A 171 2.62 0.25 -1.62
C GLN A 171 2.91 1.73 -1.34
N LEU A 172 3.54 2.06 -0.21
CA LEU A 172 3.93 3.44 0.11
C LEU A 172 4.91 4.01 -0.93
N LEU A 173 5.87 3.20 -1.39
CA LEU A 173 6.79 3.61 -2.45
C LEU A 173 6.04 3.93 -3.75
N GLY A 174 5.13 3.06 -4.18
CA GLY A 174 4.30 3.27 -5.37
C GLY A 174 3.40 4.50 -5.28
N LEU A 175 2.78 4.74 -4.11
CA LEU A 175 2.00 5.96 -3.84
C LEU A 175 2.87 7.22 -3.96
N GLY A 176 4.07 7.21 -3.38
CA GLY A 176 5.02 8.33 -3.47
C GLY A 176 5.44 8.64 -4.91
N GLU A 177 5.72 7.61 -5.71
CA GLU A 177 6.06 7.75 -7.13
C GLU A 177 4.92 8.39 -7.94
N ARG A 178 3.68 7.96 -7.72
CA ARG A 178 2.52 8.55 -8.39
C ARG A 178 2.31 10.01 -7.98
N LEU A 179 2.37 10.31 -6.69
CA LEU A 179 2.24 11.68 -6.15
C LEU A 179 3.29 12.61 -6.75
N LEU A 180 4.54 12.16 -6.89
CA LEU A 180 5.59 12.92 -7.54
C LEU A 180 5.32 13.13 -9.04
N ALA A 181 4.95 12.08 -9.76
CA ALA A 181 4.67 12.14 -11.19
C ALA A 181 3.55 13.14 -11.52
N GLU A 182 2.43 13.05 -10.80
CA GLU A 182 1.29 13.97 -10.96
C GLU A 182 1.66 15.41 -10.59
N SER A 183 2.45 15.59 -9.53
CA SER A 183 2.93 16.92 -9.13
C SER A 183 3.81 17.55 -10.21
N VAL A 184 4.72 16.76 -10.80
CA VAL A 184 5.58 17.21 -11.90
C VAL A 184 4.76 17.56 -13.14
N ALA A 185 3.75 16.75 -13.49
CA ALA A 185 2.86 17.04 -14.60
C ALA A 185 2.07 18.33 -14.37
N TYR A 186 1.51 18.50 -13.19
CA TYR A 186 0.73 19.68 -12.82
C TYR A 186 1.55 20.98 -12.89
N VAL A 187 2.74 21.02 -12.29
CA VAL A 187 3.53 22.25 -12.22
C VAL A 187 4.10 22.69 -13.58
N LYS A 188 4.20 21.76 -14.56
CA LYS A 188 4.57 22.06 -15.95
C LYS A 188 3.45 22.75 -16.74
N GLN A 189 2.19 22.56 -16.34
CA GLN A 189 1.02 23.11 -17.03
C GLN A 189 0.46 24.34 -16.32
N ARG A 190 0.51 24.37 -14.98
CA ARG A 190 -0.06 25.46 -14.19
C ARG A 190 0.77 26.73 -14.33
N ARG A 191 0.11 27.81 -14.76
CA ARG A 191 0.73 29.14 -14.90
C ARG A 191 0.26 30.09 -13.82
N GLN A 192 1.19 30.77 -13.17
CA GLN A 192 0.97 31.83 -12.18
C GLN A 192 2.09 32.86 -12.29
N PHE A 193 1.80 34.14 -11.98
CA PHE A 193 2.80 35.20 -12.04
C PHE A 193 3.55 35.28 -13.39
N GLY A 194 2.80 35.07 -14.49
CA GLY A 194 3.29 35.20 -15.86
C GLY A 194 4.06 34.00 -16.43
N ARG A 195 4.30 32.94 -15.65
CA ARG A 195 5.04 31.73 -16.11
C ARG A 195 4.52 30.45 -15.46
N GLU A 196 5.01 29.31 -15.93
CA GLU A 196 4.74 27.99 -15.33
C GLU A 196 5.31 27.92 -13.91
N ILE A 197 4.52 27.41 -12.95
CA ILE A 197 4.96 27.35 -11.55
C ILE A 197 6.16 26.42 -11.37
N GLY A 198 6.32 25.40 -12.21
CA GLY A 198 7.48 24.51 -12.24
C GLY A 198 8.81 25.21 -12.64
N SER A 199 8.75 26.46 -13.14
CA SER A 199 9.95 27.25 -13.42
C SER A 199 10.60 27.85 -12.17
N TYR A 200 9.86 27.95 -11.05
CA TYR A 200 10.38 28.51 -9.80
C TYR A 200 11.31 27.53 -9.07
N GLN A 201 12.44 28.03 -8.60
CA GLN A 201 13.46 27.19 -7.93
C GLN A 201 12.90 26.49 -6.68
N ALA A 202 12.08 27.18 -5.88
CA ALA A 202 11.48 26.59 -4.68
C ALA A 202 10.65 25.34 -5.00
N ILE A 203 9.90 25.35 -6.12
CA ILE A 203 9.11 24.19 -6.57
C ILE A 203 10.04 23.08 -7.08
N LYS A 204 11.06 23.43 -7.86
CA LYS A 204 12.04 22.45 -8.37
C LYS A 204 12.76 21.74 -7.24
N HIS A 205 13.22 22.48 -6.23
CA HIS A 205 13.92 21.92 -5.08
C HIS A 205 12.99 21.00 -4.27
N ALA A 206 11.76 21.42 -3.98
CA ALA A 206 10.81 20.59 -3.26
C ALA A 206 10.50 19.26 -3.96
N LEU A 207 10.35 19.28 -5.30
CA LEU A 207 10.13 18.05 -6.07
C LEU A 207 11.41 17.19 -6.19
N ALA A 208 12.59 17.83 -6.24
CA ALA A 208 13.87 17.12 -6.22
C ALA A 208 14.10 16.42 -4.87
N ASP A 209 13.76 17.06 -3.75
CA ASP A 209 13.85 16.45 -2.41
C ASP A 209 12.96 15.21 -2.31
N VAL A 210 11.74 15.25 -2.88
CA VAL A 210 10.86 14.07 -2.98
C VAL A 210 11.52 12.97 -3.81
N ARG A 211 12.10 13.30 -4.98
CA ARG A 211 12.78 12.32 -5.83
C ARG A 211 13.92 11.64 -5.09
N ILE A 212 14.76 12.43 -4.40
CA ILE A 212 15.87 11.92 -3.59
C ILE A 212 15.36 10.98 -2.49
N ALA A 213 14.32 11.37 -1.75
CA ALA A 213 13.76 10.55 -0.70
C ALA A 213 13.25 9.20 -1.22
N LEU A 214 12.56 9.17 -2.37
CA LEU A 214 12.07 7.94 -3.01
C LEU A 214 13.24 7.09 -3.53
N ASP A 215 14.29 7.70 -4.10
CA ASP A 215 15.48 7.00 -4.59
C ASP A 215 16.27 6.34 -3.46
N PHE A 216 16.27 6.90 -2.25
CA PHE A 216 16.87 6.28 -1.07
C PHE A 216 15.94 5.22 -0.42
N ALA A 217 14.62 5.40 -0.49
CA ALA A 217 13.68 4.43 0.06
C ALA A 217 13.61 3.13 -0.76
N ARG A 218 13.71 3.22 -2.09
CA ARG A 218 13.64 2.06 -2.99
C ARG A 218 14.64 0.95 -2.66
N PRO A 219 15.96 1.19 -2.53
CA PRO A 219 16.90 0.15 -2.17
C PRO A 219 16.67 -0.43 -0.77
N MET A 220 16.06 0.33 0.16
CA MET A 220 15.69 -0.20 1.48
C MET A 220 14.54 -1.21 1.36
N VAL A 221 13.53 -0.94 0.54
CA VAL A 221 12.42 -1.88 0.30
C VAL A 221 12.92 -3.14 -0.40
N HIS A 222 13.72 -3.01 -1.46
CA HIS A 222 14.32 -4.16 -2.12
C HIS A 222 15.32 -4.91 -1.24
N GLY A 223 16.07 -4.20 -0.39
CA GLY A 223 16.98 -4.79 0.58
C GLY A 223 16.25 -5.62 1.63
N ALA A 224 15.06 -5.19 2.05
CA ALA A 224 14.22 -5.97 2.96
C ALA A 224 13.67 -7.23 2.28
N ALA A 225 13.30 -7.18 1.00
CA ALA A 225 12.92 -8.36 0.23
C ALA A 225 14.05 -9.39 0.08
N LEU A 226 15.30 -8.95 0.17
CA LEU A 226 16.51 -9.79 0.12
C LEU A 226 17.08 -10.12 1.51
N GLU A 227 16.31 -9.86 2.57
CA GLU A 227 16.70 -10.07 3.99
C GLU A 227 18.02 -9.34 4.38
N ALA A 228 18.39 -8.31 3.63
CA ALA A 228 19.60 -7.52 3.87
C ALA A 228 19.41 -6.41 4.91
N VAL A 229 18.15 -6.00 5.12
CA VAL A 229 17.75 -5.01 6.12
C VAL A 229 16.40 -5.41 6.73
N PRO A 230 16.09 -5.00 7.98
CA PRO A 230 14.79 -5.29 8.58
C PRO A 230 13.62 -4.66 7.78
N ALA A 231 12.50 -5.36 7.65
CA ALA A 231 11.27 -4.83 7.02
C ALA A 231 10.81 -3.52 7.69
N SER A 232 11.01 -3.40 9.00
CA SER A 232 10.74 -2.17 9.75
C SER A 232 11.55 -0.95 9.27
N ALA A 233 12.81 -1.14 8.86
CA ALA A 233 13.63 -0.06 8.31
C ALA A 233 13.10 0.39 6.93
N ALA A 234 12.71 -0.56 6.07
CA ALA A 234 12.06 -0.26 4.80
C ALA A 234 10.75 0.52 5.00
N LYS A 235 9.92 0.13 5.99
CA LYS A 235 8.65 0.81 6.30
C LYS A 235 8.86 2.26 6.75
N VAL A 236 9.88 2.53 7.57
CA VAL A 236 10.23 3.90 7.99
C VAL A 236 10.63 4.73 6.79
N MET A 237 11.56 4.24 5.96
CA MET A 237 12.08 5.00 4.82
C MET A 237 11.01 5.24 3.74
N ALA A 238 10.25 4.21 3.37
CA ALA A 238 9.16 4.34 2.40
C ALA A 238 8.04 5.25 2.92
N GLY A 239 7.71 5.14 4.22
CA GLY A 239 6.71 5.99 4.87
C GLY A 239 7.09 7.46 4.89
N ASP A 240 8.32 7.78 5.29
CA ASP A 240 8.82 9.16 5.34
C ASP A 240 8.87 9.76 3.90
N ALA A 241 9.33 9.00 2.90
CA ALA A 241 9.37 9.44 1.50
C ALA A 241 7.96 9.66 0.91
N ALA A 242 7.04 8.72 1.12
CA ALA A 242 5.65 8.86 0.66
C ALA A 242 4.92 10.02 1.35
N TYR A 243 5.17 10.23 2.64
CA TYR A 243 4.61 11.37 3.38
C TYR A 243 5.13 12.69 2.85
N LEU A 244 6.45 12.80 2.59
CA LEU A 244 7.04 13.98 1.96
C LEU A 244 6.42 14.24 0.59
N ALA A 245 6.26 13.19 -0.24
CA ALA A 245 5.59 13.29 -1.54
C ALA A 245 4.16 13.80 -1.42
N SER A 246 3.37 13.26 -0.48
CA SER A 246 1.99 13.68 -0.21
C SER A 246 1.90 15.15 0.22
N ARG A 247 2.78 15.60 1.13
CA ARG A 247 2.82 17.00 1.58
C ARG A 247 3.22 17.96 0.46
N THR A 248 4.21 17.59 -0.33
CA THR A 248 4.67 18.38 -1.48
C THR A 248 3.60 18.45 -2.56
N ALA A 249 2.94 17.33 -2.86
CA ALA A 249 1.82 17.28 -3.80
C ALA A 249 0.69 18.22 -3.37
N LEU A 250 0.26 18.17 -2.11
CA LEU A 250 -0.74 19.07 -1.56
C LEU A 250 -0.32 20.54 -1.73
N GLN A 251 0.93 20.87 -1.42
CA GLN A 251 1.45 22.24 -1.51
C GLN A 251 1.47 22.75 -2.94
N VAL A 252 1.92 21.98 -3.92
CA VAL A 252 2.05 22.45 -5.31
C VAL A 252 0.70 22.57 -6.02
N HIS A 253 -0.29 21.76 -5.64
CA HIS A 253 -1.66 21.86 -6.18
C HIS A 253 -2.46 23.02 -5.53
N GLY A 254 -2.08 23.48 -4.32
CA GLY A 254 -2.75 24.58 -3.63
C GLY A 254 -4.19 24.23 -3.25
N ALA A 255 -5.13 25.18 -3.43
CA ALA A 255 -6.51 25.03 -2.96
C ALA A 255 -7.21 23.76 -3.48
N ILE A 256 -7.01 23.37 -4.74
CA ILE A 256 -7.64 22.18 -5.31
C ILE A 256 -7.13 20.89 -4.65
N GLY A 257 -5.90 20.88 -4.15
CA GLY A 257 -5.33 19.74 -3.42
C GLY A 257 -6.06 19.41 -2.12
N TYR A 258 -6.84 20.36 -1.56
CA TYR A 258 -7.65 20.14 -0.36
C TYR A 258 -9.05 19.57 -0.68
N THR A 259 -9.38 19.41 -1.93
CA THR A 259 -10.70 18.91 -2.34
C THR A 259 -10.64 17.42 -2.71
N ARG A 260 -11.77 16.73 -2.55
CA ARG A 260 -11.92 15.35 -3.04
C ARG A 260 -12.23 15.29 -4.55
N GLU A 261 -12.47 16.44 -5.19
CA GLU A 261 -12.67 16.54 -6.63
C GLU A 261 -11.41 16.23 -7.40
N LEU A 262 -10.22 16.53 -6.81
CA LEU A 262 -8.95 16.16 -7.39
C LEU A 262 -8.67 14.67 -7.10
N ASP A 263 -8.50 13.88 -8.16
CA ASP A 263 -8.23 12.44 -8.04
C ASP A 263 -7.00 12.12 -7.18
N LEU A 264 -6.02 13.02 -7.16
CA LEU A 264 -4.81 12.88 -6.36
C LEU A 264 -5.09 12.73 -4.86
N SER A 265 -6.28 13.14 -4.39
CA SER A 265 -6.76 12.92 -3.03
C SER A 265 -6.76 11.45 -2.64
N LEU A 266 -7.04 10.52 -3.57
CA LEU A 266 -7.02 9.08 -3.32
C LEU A 266 -5.63 8.60 -2.87
N TRP A 267 -4.56 9.04 -3.56
CA TRP A 267 -3.18 8.69 -3.19
C TRP A 267 -2.74 9.38 -1.89
N MET A 268 -3.12 10.63 -1.67
CA MET A 268 -2.77 11.36 -0.45
C MET A 268 -3.42 10.73 0.78
N LEU A 269 -4.71 10.38 0.72
CA LEU A 269 -5.44 9.78 1.83
C LEU A 269 -4.98 8.34 2.10
N LYS A 270 -4.76 7.54 1.06
CA LYS A 270 -4.20 6.19 1.18
C LYS A 270 -2.79 6.21 1.78
N THR A 271 -1.94 7.15 1.36
CA THR A 271 -0.62 7.35 1.99
C THR A 271 -0.78 7.60 3.49
N ARG A 272 -1.69 8.50 3.88
CA ARG A 272 -1.92 8.82 5.29
C ARG A 272 -2.39 7.62 6.11
N ALA A 273 -3.29 6.80 5.55
CA ALA A 273 -3.77 5.57 6.20
C ALA A 273 -2.65 4.54 6.35
N LEU A 274 -1.88 4.29 5.28
CA LEU A 274 -0.82 3.28 5.28
C LEU A 274 0.38 3.64 6.16
N LEU A 275 0.58 4.90 6.53
CA LEU A 275 1.61 5.28 7.49
C LEU A 275 1.41 4.60 8.85
N GLY A 276 0.17 4.42 9.28
CA GLY A 276 -0.16 3.77 10.55
C GLY A 276 -0.51 2.28 10.44
N ALA A 277 -0.87 1.82 9.25
CA ALA A 277 -1.19 0.42 9.01
C ALA A 277 0.06 -0.46 9.13
N TRP A 278 -0.11 -1.67 9.70
CA TRP A 278 0.98 -2.61 9.94
C TRP A 278 2.12 -2.03 10.79
N GLY A 279 1.76 -1.24 11.79
CA GLY A 279 2.67 -0.59 12.74
C GLY A 279 2.88 0.90 12.46
N THR A 280 2.97 1.67 13.54
CA THR A 280 3.25 3.11 13.44
C THR A 280 4.73 3.38 13.12
N PRO A 281 5.07 4.55 12.55
CA PRO A 281 6.49 4.92 12.34
C PRO A 281 7.33 4.87 13.63
N ALA A 282 6.74 5.20 14.78
CA ALA A 282 7.43 5.13 16.07
C ALA A 282 7.73 3.68 16.48
N ALA A 283 6.75 2.77 16.30
CA ALA A 283 6.94 1.35 16.60
C ALA A 283 8.03 0.72 15.70
N HIS A 284 8.03 1.05 14.42
CA HIS A 284 9.07 0.55 13.50
C HIS A 284 10.47 1.08 13.83
N ARG A 285 10.60 2.36 14.22
CA ARG A 285 11.88 2.91 14.68
C ARG A 285 12.38 2.23 15.95
N ALA A 286 11.49 1.92 16.91
CA ALA A 286 11.84 1.15 18.10
C ALA A 286 12.35 -0.25 17.74
N ARG A 287 11.64 -0.99 16.87
CA ARG A 287 12.08 -2.32 16.40
C ARG A 287 13.44 -2.28 15.70
N VAL A 288 13.73 -1.25 14.92
CA VAL A 288 15.05 -1.10 14.28
C VAL A 288 16.13 -0.89 15.35
N LEU A 289 15.88 -0.05 16.36
CA LEU A 289 16.84 0.16 17.46
C LEU A 289 17.09 -1.12 18.27
N GLU A 290 16.07 -1.93 18.49
CA GLU A 290 16.18 -3.21 19.21
C GLU A 290 16.97 -4.27 18.40
N SER A 291 17.08 -4.12 17.10
CA SER A 291 17.82 -5.03 16.21
C SER A 291 19.30 -4.69 16.01
N LEU A 292 19.77 -3.52 16.54
CA LEU A 292 21.15 -3.06 16.48
C LEU A 292 21.97 -3.55 17.68
#